data_ea3517967b5b81bc80e1f76f9b6d1541
#
_entry.id   ea3517967b5b81bc80e1f76f9b6d1541
#
_cell.length_a   1.000
_cell.length_b   1.000
_cell.length_c   1.000
_cell.angle_alpha   90.00
_cell.angle_beta   90.00
_cell.angle_gamma   90.00
#
_symmetry.space_group_name_H-M   'P 1'
#
loop_
_entity.id
_entity.type
_entity.pdbx_description
1 polymer ?
#
loop_
_entity_poly.entity_id
_entity_poly.type
_entity_poly.pdbx_seq_one_letter_code
_entity_poly.pdbx_strand_id
1 'polypeptide(L)'
;SFSIDGKRFLVLDCGENNILRNVRSDGGRARFRFDDDKELAARFEEVINNTDIVLNPTHTALGELGVMTRRMAWLSENGRYYFTTSNAIQEIVDHKAKKTKIKRNRLPLDSKILHYAFHNGEEIEPVCDPQENEKDNDPYRIEYYEVE
;
A
#
# COMPACT_ATOMS: atom_id res chain seq x y z
N SER A 1 -9.46 -4.50 12.16
CA SER A 1 -9.25 -3.09 12.60
C SER A 1 -9.01 -3.01 14.11
N PHE A 2 -8.33 -1.98 14.54
CA PHE A 2 -8.03 -1.71 15.96
C PHE A 2 -7.90 -0.19 16.16
N SER A 3 -7.78 0.26 17.42
CA SER A 3 -7.60 1.68 17.74
C SER A 3 -6.40 1.91 18.63
N ILE A 4 -5.65 2.97 18.39
CA ILE A 4 -4.55 3.47 19.21
C ILE A 4 -4.70 4.98 19.32
N ASP A 5 -4.64 5.51 20.54
CA ASP A 5 -4.72 6.95 20.83
C ASP A 5 -5.91 7.67 20.15
N GLY A 6 -7.05 6.98 20.10
CA GLY A 6 -8.27 7.51 19.48
C GLY A 6 -8.33 7.42 17.95
N LYS A 7 -7.25 7.05 17.27
CA LYS A 7 -7.24 6.78 15.81
C LYS A 7 -7.61 5.33 15.52
N ARG A 8 -8.42 5.12 14.49
CA ARG A 8 -8.89 3.80 14.03
C ARG A 8 -8.07 3.33 12.85
N PHE A 9 -7.51 2.15 12.97
CA PHE A 9 -6.63 1.54 11.99
C PHE A 9 -7.31 0.41 11.23
N LEU A 10 -7.10 0.36 9.93
CA LEU A 10 -7.38 -0.78 9.07
C LEU A 10 -6.06 -1.31 8.52
N VAL A 11 -5.80 -2.61 8.69
CA VAL A 11 -4.68 -3.28 8.03
C VAL A 11 -5.23 -4.04 6.83
N LEU A 12 -4.64 -3.79 5.67
CA LEU A 12 -4.86 -4.55 4.44
C LEU A 12 -3.65 -5.45 4.21
N ASP A 13 -3.87 -6.73 3.99
CA ASP A 13 -2.81 -7.65 3.63
C ASP A 13 -2.28 -7.42 2.20
N CYS A 14 -1.13 -8.03 1.91
CA CYS A 14 -0.53 -8.02 0.58
C CYS A 14 -1.54 -8.53 -0.46
N GLY A 15 -1.88 -7.69 -1.42
CA GLY A 15 -2.87 -8.01 -2.46
C GLY A 15 -4.30 -7.57 -2.15
N GLU A 16 -4.66 -7.21 -0.91
CA GLU A 16 -6.00 -6.72 -0.59
C GLU A 16 -6.32 -5.35 -1.22
N ASN A 17 -5.32 -4.59 -1.66
CA ASN A 17 -5.54 -3.46 -2.57
C ASN A 17 -6.31 -3.83 -3.85
N ASN A 18 -6.37 -5.13 -4.18
CA ASN A 18 -7.18 -5.66 -5.27
C ASN A 18 -8.69 -5.68 -4.95
N ILE A 19 -9.10 -5.36 -3.73
CA ILE A 19 -10.50 -5.06 -3.39
C ILE A 19 -11.01 -3.85 -4.19
N LEU A 20 -10.09 -3.02 -4.67
CA LEU A 20 -10.38 -1.93 -5.59
C LEU A 20 -10.06 -2.34 -7.04
N ARG A 21 -10.80 -1.77 -7.99
CA ARG A 21 -10.53 -1.82 -9.43
C ARG A 21 -10.42 -0.41 -9.99
N ASN A 22 -9.62 -0.24 -11.03
CA ASN A 22 -9.55 1.02 -11.77
C ASN A 22 -10.52 0.96 -12.95
N VAL A 23 -11.41 1.92 -13.06
CA VAL A 23 -12.46 1.96 -14.09
C VAL A 23 -12.00 2.83 -15.25
N ARG A 24 -11.69 2.20 -16.40
CA ARG A 24 -11.18 2.90 -17.58
C ARG A 24 -12.13 3.98 -18.12
N SER A 25 -13.42 3.73 -18.10
CA SER A 25 -14.47 4.67 -18.52
C SER A 25 -14.58 5.91 -17.64
N ASP A 26 -13.96 5.90 -16.46
CA ASP A 26 -13.94 6.99 -15.47
C ASP A 26 -12.51 7.50 -15.23
N GLY A 27 -11.74 7.70 -16.30
CA GLY A 27 -10.37 8.20 -16.22
C GLY A 27 -9.42 7.30 -15.43
N GLY A 28 -9.80 6.06 -15.16
CA GLY A 28 -9.01 5.11 -14.35
C GLY A 28 -9.22 5.28 -12.85
N ARG A 29 -10.25 6.00 -12.40
CA ARG A 29 -10.57 6.16 -10.98
C ARG A 29 -10.74 4.80 -10.29
N ALA A 30 -10.24 4.70 -9.07
CA ALA A 30 -10.43 3.50 -8.27
C ALA A 30 -11.87 3.42 -7.75
N ARG A 31 -12.40 2.21 -7.72
CA ARG A 31 -13.71 1.90 -7.13
C ARG A 31 -13.66 0.55 -6.45
N PHE A 32 -14.58 0.31 -5.54
CA PHE A 32 -14.78 -1.01 -4.95
C PHE A 32 -15.07 -2.05 -6.06
N ARG A 33 -14.40 -3.20 -5.99
CA ARG A 33 -14.47 -4.22 -7.06
C ARG A 33 -15.83 -4.91 -7.14
N PHE A 34 -16.47 -5.07 -5.98
CA PHE A 34 -17.74 -5.80 -5.81
C PHE A 34 -18.90 -4.84 -5.58
N ASP A 35 -18.93 -3.74 -6.33
CA ASP A 35 -19.97 -2.71 -6.25
C ASP A 35 -21.36 -3.20 -6.69
N ASP A 36 -21.43 -4.33 -7.39
CA ASP A 36 -22.69 -5.02 -7.74
C ASP A 36 -23.32 -5.76 -6.55
N ASP A 37 -22.51 -6.18 -5.58
CA ASP A 37 -22.97 -6.76 -4.31
C ASP A 37 -23.21 -5.65 -3.29
N LYS A 38 -24.47 -5.24 -3.15
CA LYS A 38 -24.86 -4.10 -2.30
C LYS A 38 -24.56 -4.33 -0.82
N GLU A 39 -24.69 -5.57 -0.33
CA GLU A 39 -24.42 -5.88 1.08
C GLU A 39 -22.91 -5.78 1.36
N LEU A 40 -22.09 -6.37 0.49
CA LEU A 40 -20.65 -6.32 0.61
C LEU A 40 -20.12 -4.89 0.44
N ALA A 41 -20.67 -4.12 -0.51
CA ALA A 41 -20.32 -2.73 -0.71
C ALA A 41 -20.63 -1.88 0.52
N ALA A 42 -21.82 -2.03 1.12
CA ALA A 42 -22.22 -1.31 2.32
C ALA A 42 -21.31 -1.65 3.52
N ARG A 43 -20.95 -2.91 3.70
CA ARG A 43 -19.99 -3.33 4.74
C ARG A 43 -18.60 -2.73 4.53
N PHE A 44 -18.14 -2.71 3.29
CA PHE A 44 -16.85 -2.11 2.97
C PHE A 44 -16.86 -0.60 3.22
N GLU A 45 -17.90 0.09 2.80
CA GLU A 45 -18.10 1.52 3.08
C GLU A 45 -18.13 1.81 4.58
N GLU A 46 -18.83 1.00 5.36
CA GLU A 46 -18.85 1.13 6.82
C GLU A 46 -17.44 1.01 7.42
N VAL A 47 -16.67 0.00 7.01
CA VAL A 47 -15.30 -0.20 7.49
C VAL A 47 -14.41 0.99 7.11
N ILE A 48 -14.44 1.42 5.85
CA ILE A 48 -13.61 2.52 5.35
C ILE A 48 -13.99 3.84 6.01
N ASN A 49 -15.29 4.14 6.14
CA ASN A 49 -15.75 5.39 6.78
C ASN A 49 -15.44 5.44 8.28
N ASN A 50 -15.24 4.28 8.90
CA ASN A 50 -14.81 4.15 10.28
C ASN A 50 -13.30 3.98 10.46
N THR A 51 -12.51 4.31 9.45
CA THR A 51 -11.04 4.19 9.45
C THR A 51 -10.42 5.57 9.34
N ASP A 52 -9.41 5.84 10.15
CA ASP A 52 -8.61 7.07 10.08
C ASP A 52 -7.26 6.80 9.38
N ILE A 53 -6.71 5.59 9.56
CA ILE A 53 -5.40 5.20 9.03
C ILE A 53 -5.48 3.81 8.40
N VAL A 54 -5.07 3.69 7.14
CA VAL A 54 -4.93 2.43 6.42
C VAL A 54 -3.45 2.05 6.36
N LEU A 55 -3.10 0.86 6.84
CA LEU A 55 -1.76 0.27 6.73
C LEU A 55 -1.81 -0.90 5.76
N ASN A 56 -0.90 -0.90 4.78
CA ASN A 56 -0.82 -1.97 3.80
C ASN A 56 0.62 -2.49 3.65
N PRO A 57 1.11 -3.33 4.57
CA PRO A 57 2.37 -4.01 4.39
C PRO A 57 2.29 -5.00 3.24
N THR A 58 3.28 -4.99 2.35
CA THR A 58 3.33 -5.88 1.18
C THR A 58 4.63 -6.67 1.15
N HIS A 59 4.59 -7.90 0.63
CA HIS A 59 5.78 -8.74 0.49
C HIS A 59 6.61 -8.41 -0.76
N THR A 60 5.95 -7.84 -1.77
CA THR A 60 6.56 -7.51 -3.05
C THR A 60 6.36 -6.04 -3.35
N ALA A 61 7.29 -5.46 -4.10
CA ALA A 61 7.10 -4.13 -4.61
C ALA A 61 5.77 -4.01 -5.36
N LEU A 62 5.20 -2.84 -5.26
CA LEU A 62 3.95 -2.52 -5.93
C LEU A 62 4.05 -2.80 -7.44
N GLY A 63 2.95 -3.27 -8.01
CA GLY A 63 2.85 -3.55 -9.44
C GLY A 63 2.90 -2.28 -10.31
N GLU A 64 2.00 -2.17 -11.29
CA GLU A 64 1.94 -0.98 -12.14
C GLU A 64 1.63 0.27 -11.31
N LEU A 65 2.62 1.14 -11.19
CA LEU A 65 2.60 2.30 -10.29
C LEU A 65 1.37 3.18 -10.49
N GLY A 66 1.06 3.54 -11.75
CA GLY A 66 -0.08 4.40 -12.05
C GLY A 66 -1.45 3.79 -11.73
N VAL A 67 -1.55 2.46 -11.63
CA VAL A 67 -2.76 1.77 -11.16
C VAL A 67 -2.83 1.80 -9.65
N MET A 68 -1.70 1.57 -8.98
CA MET A 68 -1.63 1.46 -7.53
C MET A 68 -1.80 2.81 -6.84
N THR A 69 -1.18 3.88 -7.33
CA THR A 69 -1.32 5.23 -6.78
C THR A 69 -2.77 5.72 -6.77
N ARG A 70 -3.57 5.40 -7.80
CA ARG A 70 -5.00 5.75 -7.81
C ARG A 70 -5.80 5.02 -6.73
N ARG A 71 -5.43 3.77 -6.40
CA ARG A 71 -6.07 3.01 -5.30
C ARG A 71 -5.66 3.55 -3.94
N MET A 72 -4.39 3.90 -3.77
CA MET A 72 -3.88 4.53 -2.55
C MET A 72 -4.54 5.89 -2.31
N ALA A 73 -4.62 6.72 -3.35
CA ALA A 73 -5.34 7.99 -3.30
C ALA A 73 -6.79 7.79 -2.85
N TRP A 74 -7.52 6.83 -3.45
CA TRP A 74 -8.89 6.52 -3.07
C TRP A 74 -9.01 6.05 -1.60
N LEU A 75 -8.10 5.18 -1.15
CA LEU A 75 -8.10 4.68 0.23
C LEU A 75 -7.78 5.77 1.25
N SER A 76 -7.10 6.83 0.84
CA SER A 76 -6.77 7.99 1.69
C SER A 76 -7.76 9.16 1.59
N GLU A 77 -8.80 9.09 0.75
CA GLU A 77 -9.82 10.16 0.64
C GLU A 77 -10.55 10.41 1.99
N ASN A 78 -11.19 11.55 2.10
CA ASN A 78 -11.98 11.98 3.26
C ASN A 78 -11.17 12.11 4.57
N GLY A 79 -9.96 12.65 4.47
CA GLY A 79 -9.10 12.93 5.62
C GLY A 79 -8.37 11.70 6.17
N ARG A 80 -8.46 10.55 5.50
CA ARG A 80 -7.72 9.34 5.90
C ARG A 80 -6.25 9.43 5.51
N TYR A 81 -5.43 8.72 6.27
CA TYR A 81 -4.05 8.40 5.93
C TYR A 81 -3.95 6.99 5.35
N TYR A 82 -3.06 6.81 4.40
CA TYR A 82 -2.70 5.50 3.85
C TYR A 82 -1.18 5.36 3.82
N PHE A 83 -0.68 4.28 4.39
CA PHE A 83 0.74 3.95 4.39
C PHE A 83 0.96 2.56 3.84
N THR A 84 1.91 2.42 2.93
CA THR A 84 2.36 1.13 2.45
C THR A 84 3.86 0.98 2.56
N THR A 85 4.31 -0.23 2.83
CA THR A 85 5.73 -0.60 2.86
C THR A 85 5.90 -1.96 2.21
N SER A 86 7.07 -2.22 1.65
CA SER A 86 7.39 -3.44 0.94
C SER A 86 8.82 -3.89 1.23
N ASN A 87 9.09 -5.18 1.00
CA ASN A 87 10.44 -5.70 1.15
C ASN A 87 11.35 -5.21 0.02
N ALA A 88 12.52 -4.66 0.39
CA ALA A 88 13.57 -4.29 -0.56
C ALA A 88 14.22 -5.52 -1.22
N ILE A 89 14.20 -6.67 -0.54
CA ILE A 89 14.71 -7.94 -1.08
C ILE A 89 13.52 -8.74 -1.60
N GLN A 90 13.52 -9.01 -2.90
CA GLN A 90 12.47 -9.78 -3.56
C GLN A 90 13.00 -11.11 -4.06
N GLU A 91 12.24 -12.16 -3.81
CA GLU A 91 12.50 -13.47 -4.39
C GLU A 91 11.64 -13.68 -5.64
N ILE A 92 12.31 -13.79 -6.79
CA ILE A 92 11.64 -14.07 -8.06
C ILE A 92 11.78 -15.57 -8.34
N VAL A 93 10.67 -16.27 -8.37
CA VAL A 93 10.62 -17.69 -8.69
C VAL A 93 10.44 -17.87 -10.20
N ASP A 94 11.45 -18.40 -10.87
CA ASP A 94 11.36 -18.75 -12.29
C ASP A 94 10.69 -20.14 -12.44
N HIS A 95 9.38 -20.13 -12.65
CA HIS A 95 8.59 -21.35 -12.86
C HIS A 95 8.84 -22.03 -14.24
N LYS A 96 9.54 -21.37 -15.17
CA LYS A 96 9.85 -21.92 -16.49
C LYS A 96 11.14 -22.74 -16.51
N ALA A 97 11.97 -22.62 -15.49
CA ALA A 97 13.20 -23.39 -15.39
C ALA A 97 12.90 -24.83 -14.99
N LYS A 98 13.60 -25.84 -15.62
CA LYS A 98 13.51 -27.27 -15.25
C LYS A 98 13.83 -27.55 -13.77
N LYS A 99 14.50 -26.63 -13.10
CA LYS A 99 14.68 -26.58 -11.64
C LYS A 99 14.25 -25.18 -11.21
N THR A 100 13.42 -25.09 -10.18
CA THR A 100 13.00 -23.83 -9.57
C THR A 100 14.25 -23.01 -9.23
N LYS A 101 14.46 -21.92 -9.96
CA LYS A 101 15.53 -20.96 -9.68
C LYS A 101 14.91 -19.80 -8.92
N ILE A 102 15.37 -19.59 -7.70
CA ILE A 102 15.04 -18.41 -6.92
C ILE A 102 16.13 -17.38 -7.22
N LYS A 103 15.74 -16.26 -7.80
CA LYS A 103 16.59 -15.07 -7.93
C LYS A 103 16.20 -14.09 -6.84
N ARG A 104 17.19 -13.66 -6.08
CA ARG A 104 17.02 -12.53 -5.16
C ARG A 104 17.36 -11.25 -5.91
N ASN A 105 16.43 -10.34 -5.95
CA ASN A 105 16.62 -8.98 -6.47
C ASN A 105 16.52 -8.01 -5.31
N ARG A 106 17.52 -7.15 -5.14
CA ARG A 106 17.51 -6.08 -4.15
C ARG A 106 17.19 -4.77 -4.86
N LEU A 107 16.17 -4.09 -4.38
CA LEU A 107 15.83 -2.75 -4.82
C LEU A 107 16.58 -1.73 -3.94
N PRO A 108 16.95 -0.56 -4.49
CA PRO A 108 17.44 0.57 -3.69
C PRO A 108 16.41 0.94 -2.61
N LEU A 109 16.89 1.28 -1.41
CA LEU A 109 15.99 1.57 -0.27
C LEU A 109 15.16 2.86 -0.49
N ASP A 110 15.68 3.79 -1.28
CA ASP A 110 15.01 5.02 -1.69
C ASP A 110 14.01 4.83 -2.85
N SER A 111 13.83 3.58 -3.30
CA SER A 111 12.91 3.30 -4.39
C SER A 111 11.47 3.56 -3.96
N LYS A 112 10.81 4.52 -4.61
CA LYS A 112 9.40 4.89 -4.34
C LYS A 112 8.42 3.71 -4.42
N ILE A 113 8.76 2.62 -5.13
CA ILE A 113 7.90 1.43 -5.21
C ILE A 113 7.91 0.58 -3.94
N LEU A 114 8.77 0.89 -2.96
CA LEU A 114 8.87 0.18 -1.70
C LEU A 114 7.95 0.76 -0.62
N HIS A 115 7.66 2.04 -0.69
CA HIS A 115 6.87 2.74 0.32
C HIS A 115 6.15 3.94 -0.28
N TYR A 116 4.96 4.19 0.21
CA TYR A 116 4.15 5.36 -0.11
C TYR A 116 3.35 5.78 1.09
N ALA A 117 3.17 7.09 1.21
CA ALA A 117 2.23 7.69 2.14
C ALA A 117 1.27 8.63 1.39
N PHE A 118 0.00 8.55 1.71
CA PHE A 118 -1.05 9.39 1.16
C PHE A 118 -1.92 9.94 2.29
N HIS A 119 -2.36 11.18 2.13
CA HIS A 119 -3.38 11.78 2.97
C HIS A 119 -4.38 12.54 2.09
N ASN A 120 -5.65 12.33 2.33
CA ASN A 120 -6.75 13.01 1.63
C ASN A 120 -6.66 12.95 0.10
N GLY A 121 -6.20 11.81 -0.44
CA GLY A 121 -6.09 11.57 -1.89
C GLY A 121 -4.76 12.00 -2.52
N GLU A 122 -3.87 12.65 -1.77
CA GLU A 122 -2.58 13.16 -2.24
C GLU A 122 -1.40 12.46 -1.58
N GLU A 123 -0.31 12.28 -2.31
CA GLU A 123 0.96 11.77 -1.77
C GLU A 123 1.54 12.80 -0.78
N ILE A 124 2.03 12.32 0.37
CA ILE A 124 2.67 13.15 1.39
C ILE A 124 4.13 12.76 1.57
N GLU A 125 4.94 13.74 1.94
CA GLU A 125 6.38 13.54 2.17
C GLU A 125 6.68 13.31 3.66
N PRO A 126 7.77 12.59 3.99
CA PRO A 126 8.22 12.43 5.37
C PRO A 126 8.55 13.77 6.04
N VAL A 127 8.35 13.87 7.36
CA VAL A 127 8.61 15.11 8.13
C VAL A 127 10.08 15.33 8.45
N CYS A 128 10.95 14.32 8.25
CA CYS A 128 12.40 14.43 8.45
C CYS A 128 13.14 13.43 7.55
N ASP A 129 14.47 13.57 7.51
CA ASP A 129 15.33 12.64 6.78
C ASP A 129 15.13 11.20 7.28
N PRO A 130 15.06 10.23 6.36
CA PRO A 130 14.87 8.83 6.71
C PRO A 130 16.08 8.25 7.46
N GLN A 131 15.83 7.27 8.30
CA GLN A 131 16.89 6.44 8.86
C GLN A 131 17.11 5.23 7.95
N GLU A 132 18.35 5.00 7.53
CA GLU A 132 18.70 3.90 6.63
C GLU A 132 19.84 3.07 7.17
N ASN A 133 19.79 1.76 6.93
CA ASN A 133 20.89 0.83 7.11
C ASN A 133 21.02 -0.06 5.88
N GLU A 134 22.10 0.15 5.12
CA GLU A 134 22.40 -0.65 3.93
C GLU A 134 23.41 -1.77 4.16
N LYS A 135 24.07 -1.78 5.32
CA LYS A 135 25.30 -2.56 5.55
C LYS A 135 25.07 -4.02 5.89
N ASP A 136 23.86 -4.40 6.29
CA ASP A 136 23.58 -5.72 6.83
C ASP A 136 22.79 -6.59 5.86
N ASN A 137 22.65 -7.87 6.22
CA ASN A 137 21.78 -8.81 5.54
C ASN A 137 20.28 -8.43 5.61
N ASP A 138 19.96 -7.48 6.48
CA ASP A 138 18.63 -6.91 6.71
C ASP A 138 18.64 -5.39 6.47
N PRO A 139 18.74 -4.92 5.22
CA PRO A 139 18.67 -3.51 4.91
C PRO A 139 17.28 -2.95 5.24
N TYR A 140 17.26 -1.77 5.84
CA TYR A 140 15.99 -1.10 6.14
C TYR A 140 16.07 0.40 5.86
N ARG A 141 14.89 0.99 5.61
CA ARG A 141 14.62 2.42 5.59
C ARG A 141 13.39 2.69 6.46
N ILE A 142 13.48 3.68 7.34
CA ILE A 142 12.38 4.14 8.19
C ILE A 142 12.08 5.59 7.83
N GLU A 143 10.86 5.86 7.49
CA GLU A 143 10.33 7.19 7.22
C GLU A 143 9.34 7.59 8.32
N TYR A 144 9.31 8.87 8.64
CA TYR A 144 8.48 9.42 9.70
C TYR A 144 7.46 10.38 9.10
N TYR A 145 6.21 10.19 9.49
CA TYR A 145 5.08 11.00 9.03
C TYR A 145 4.32 11.54 10.24
N GLU A 146 3.84 12.77 10.14
CA GLU A 146 2.95 13.36 11.12
C GLU A 146 1.49 13.02 10.76
N VAL A 147 0.71 12.61 11.77
CA VAL A 147 -0.70 12.28 11.64
C VAL A 147 -1.49 13.18 12.59
N GLU A 148 -2.27 14.08 12.04
CA GLU A 148 -3.11 15.03 12.78
C GLU A 148 -4.39 14.39 13.36
#